data_c4936456d1e36a635bd90068ff1ea805
#
_entry.id   c4936456d1e36a635bd90068ff1ea805
#
_cell.length_a   1.000
_cell.length_b   1.000
_cell.length_c   1.000
_cell.angle_alpha   90.00
_cell.angle_beta   90.00
_cell.angle_gamma   90.00
#
_symmetry.space_group_name_H-M   'P 1'
#
loop_
_entity.id
_entity.type
_entity.pdbx_description
1 polymer ?
#
loop_
_entity_poly.entity_id
_entity_poly.type
_entity_poly.pdbx_seq_one_letter_code
_entity_poly.pdbx_strand_id
1 'polypeptide(L)'
;MAGIGRCQILTINNFIMKTSVNVLLLFAAIFSFAACSDDDNSQPVPPDAGEGSVMYILNSGDWKSNNSSLTRYDASTGESVQGYFEQQNGRGLGNTANDMIVYGSKMYIAVAGESTIEVTTLDAKSLKRIECGAQPRYLAAHGGKVYATYYDGHVARIDTFSLEVDAKVKVGRNPEQLAVCGGKLFVANSGGMDYNTEIGYDNTVSVVDLVSFCEVDKIEVVLNPANVVAADGGVFVASYGNYADVPSALQYISKGGVQYVLPDACRQMTEICYNSGTLYGFLSQYDANWNATITYISYNPSTGVVDVPWIKEEQKPVPYKVCAVGGYVCVTASDYINDGDVYLYDTDGMLVSKFSAGLNPVKVVAVE
;
A
#
# COMPACT_ATOMS: atom_id res chain seq x y z
N MET A 1 -2.16 -7.24 -50.55
CA MET A 1 -3.04 -6.15 -51.02
C MET A 1 -3.51 -5.41 -49.79
N ALA A 2 -3.22 -4.13 -49.78
CA ALA A 2 -3.38 -3.20 -48.68
C ALA A 2 -4.83 -2.77 -48.46
N GLY A 3 -5.19 -2.49 -47.20
CA GLY A 3 -6.40 -1.80 -46.84
C GLY A 3 -6.12 -0.90 -45.64
N ILE A 4 -5.74 0.36 -45.95
CA ILE A 4 -5.50 1.40 -44.95
C ILE A 4 -6.85 2.09 -44.67
N GLY A 5 -7.36 1.98 -43.46
CA GLY A 5 -8.50 2.74 -42.97
C GLY A 5 -8.05 4.03 -42.27
N ARG A 6 -8.36 5.18 -42.88
CA ARG A 6 -8.10 6.53 -42.36
C ARG A 6 -9.06 6.85 -41.20
N CYS A 7 -8.52 7.31 -40.10
CA CYS A 7 -9.28 7.97 -39.03
C CYS A 7 -9.40 9.46 -39.35
N GLN A 8 -10.63 10.00 -39.39
CA GLN A 8 -10.92 11.43 -39.60
C GLN A 8 -10.89 12.17 -38.26
N ILE A 9 -10.14 13.26 -38.26
CA ILE A 9 -10.05 14.23 -37.17
C ILE A 9 -11.20 15.23 -37.30
N LEU A 10 -11.99 15.39 -36.27
CA LEU A 10 -12.96 16.50 -36.16
C LEU A 10 -12.40 17.56 -35.22
N THR A 11 -12.07 18.68 -35.80
CA THR A 11 -11.66 19.92 -35.13
C THR A 11 -12.91 20.71 -34.73
N ILE A 12 -13.02 21.17 -33.49
CA ILE A 12 -13.96 22.22 -33.07
C ILE A 12 -13.19 23.35 -32.40
N ASN A 13 -13.41 24.55 -32.95
CA ASN A 13 -12.77 25.81 -32.61
C ASN A 13 -13.27 26.46 -31.32
N ASN A 14 -12.34 27.11 -30.67
CA ASN A 14 -12.34 28.36 -29.90
C ASN A 14 -13.67 28.99 -29.44
N PHE A 15 -13.73 29.29 -28.15
CA PHE A 15 -14.32 30.54 -27.70
C PHE A 15 -13.47 31.15 -26.55
N ILE A 16 -12.94 32.33 -26.82
CA ILE A 16 -12.17 33.18 -25.92
C ILE A 16 -13.18 34.09 -25.17
N MET A 17 -13.07 34.20 -23.89
CA MET A 17 -13.52 35.41 -23.19
C MET A 17 -12.59 35.78 -22.04
N LYS A 18 -11.96 36.95 -22.21
CA LYS A 18 -11.20 37.71 -21.23
C LYS A 18 -12.17 38.40 -20.25
N THR A 19 -11.86 38.41 -18.97
CA THR A 19 -12.02 39.63 -18.15
C THR A 19 -11.10 39.60 -16.94
N SER A 20 -10.30 40.62 -16.87
CA SER A 20 -9.43 41.01 -15.74
C SER A 20 -10.25 41.75 -14.68
N VAL A 21 -9.94 41.58 -13.39
CA VAL A 21 -9.93 42.70 -12.42
C VAL A 21 -9.04 42.33 -11.23
N ASN A 22 -8.05 43.19 -10.95
CA ASN A 22 -7.21 43.25 -9.76
C ASN A 22 -8.02 43.74 -8.55
N VAL A 23 -7.81 43.15 -7.37
CA VAL A 23 -7.87 43.90 -6.11
C VAL A 23 -6.80 43.35 -5.15
N LEU A 24 -5.89 44.24 -4.83
CA LEU A 24 -4.86 44.15 -3.79
C LEU A 24 -5.46 44.59 -2.46
N LEU A 25 -5.35 43.79 -1.41
CA LEU A 25 -5.56 44.27 -0.04
C LEU A 25 -4.57 43.64 0.92
N LEU A 26 -3.66 44.49 1.37
CA LEU A 26 -2.75 44.30 2.52
C LEU A 26 -3.56 44.27 3.81
N PHE A 27 -3.28 43.32 4.70
CA PHE A 27 -3.52 43.49 6.14
C PHE A 27 -2.35 42.98 6.96
N ALA A 28 -1.90 43.87 7.82
CA ALA A 28 -0.73 43.76 8.67
C ALA A 28 -0.99 42.89 9.91
N ALA A 29 0.06 42.25 10.35
CA ALA A 29 0.17 41.43 11.55
C ALA A 29 0.04 42.23 12.84
N ILE A 30 -0.58 41.66 13.87
CA ILE A 30 -0.38 42.04 15.27
C ILE A 30 0.01 40.75 16.02
N PHE A 31 1.28 40.73 16.50
CA PHE A 31 1.78 39.76 17.46
C PHE A 31 1.25 40.11 18.86
N SER A 32 0.70 39.15 19.56
CA SER A 32 0.55 39.19 21.01
C SER A 32 1.11 37.90 21.60
N PHE A 33 2.24 38.03 22.27
CA PHE A 33 2.79 36.98 23.14
C PHE A 33 1.94 36.90 24.42
N ALA A 34 1.52 35.70 24.77
CA ALA A 34 1.15 35.36 26.14
C ALA A 34 1.86 34.07 26.53
N ALA A 35 2.55 34.13 27.67
CA ALA A 35 3.47 33.11 28.15
C ALA A 35 2.78 32.10 29.08
N CYS A 36 3.26 30.85 28.99
CA CYS A 36 3.42 29.79 30.01
C CYS A 36 2.25 29.41 30.93
N SER A 37 1.85 28.13 30.82
CA SER A 37 1.84 27.24 31.99
C SER A 37 2.06 25.78 31.49
N ASP A 38 3.02 25.13 32.15
CA ASP A 38 3.41 23.74 31.92
C ASP A 38 2.29 22.80 32.38
N ASP A 39 1.88 21.94 31.47
CA ASP A 39 1.41 20.55 31.66
C ASP A 39 1.09 20.02 30.25
N ASP A 40 2.15 19.71 29.49
CA ASP A 40 1.99 19.33 28.10
C ASP A 40 2.33 17.87 27.90
N ASN A 41 1.28 17.03 27.96
CA ASN A 41 1.28 15.69 27.42
C ASN A 41 0.42 15.65 26.13
N SER A 42 0.43 16.71 25.35
CA SER A 42 -0.18 16.77 24.03
C SER A 42 0.84 16.35 22.97
N GLN A 43 0.61 15.20 22.38
CA GLN A 43 1.33 14.76 21.18
C GLN A 43 1.09 15.79 20.06
N PRO A 44 2.11 16.14 19.25
CA PRO A 44 1.94 17.10 18.16
C PRO A 44 0.94 16.57 17.12
N VAL A 45 -0.08 17.34 16.84
CA VAL A 45 -1.02 17.09 15.74
C VAL A 45 -0.30 17.37 14.42
N PRO A 46 -0.39 16.50 13.41
CA PRO A 46 0.24 16.71 12.11
C PRO A 46 -0.20 18.02 11.46
N PRO A 47 0.71 18.88 11.00
CA PRO A 47 0.38 20.23 10.51
C PRO A 47 -0.38 20.28 9.18
N ASP A 48 -0.59 19.17 8.47
CA ASP A 48 -1.25 19.09 7.16
C ASP A 48 -2.16 17.86 6.95
N ALA A 49 -2.50 17.15 8.01
CA ALA A 49 -3.70 16.32 7.95
C ALA A 49 -4.87 17.30 7.86
N GLY A 50 -5.50 17.44 6.69
CA GLY A 50 -6.67 18.32 6.52
C GLY A 50 -7.64 18.15 7.68
N GLU A 51 -8.24 19.24 8.18
CA GLU A 51 -9.17 19.17 9.29
C GLU A 51 -10.16 18.02 9.06
N GLY A 52 -10.03 16.93 9.87
CA GLY A 52 -10.94 15.79 9.84
C GLY A 52 -10.41 14.51 9.16
N SER A 53 -9.12 14.37 8.83
CA SER A 53 -8.64 13.10 8.23
C SER A 53 -8.64 11.97 9.27
N VAL A 54 -9.43 10.94 8.98
CA VAL A 54 -9.49 9.69 9.71
C VAL A 54 -8.60 8.67 9.03
N MET A 55 -7.81 7.93 9.82
CA MET A 55 -7.05 6.78 9.32
C MET A 55 -7.65 5.49 9.85
N TYR A 56 -7.70 4.47 9.01
CA TYR A 56 -8.00 3.11 9.40
C TYR A 56 -6.76 2.25 9.31
N ILE A 57 -6.52 1.52 10.36
CA ILE A 57 -5.42 0.54 10.45
C ILE A 57 -6.03 -0.85 10.44
N LEU A 58 -5.68 -1.64 9.43
CA LEU A 58 -6.04 -3.04 9.36
C LEU A 58 -5.06 -3.85 10.20
N ASN A 59 -5.57 -4.54 11.20
CA ASN A 59 -4.81 -5.46 12.04
C ASN A 59 -5.13 -6.88 11.60
N SER A 60 -4.11 -7.62 11.16
CA SER A 60 -4.28 -8.99 10.67
C SER A 60 -4.73 -9.95 11.76
N GLY A 61 -4.40 -9.63 13.00
CA GLY A 61 -4.58 -10.54 14.12
C GLY A 61 -3.58 -11.69 14.10
N ASP A 62 -3.84 -12.70 14.89
CA ASP A 62 -3.07 -13.93 14.95
C ASP A 62 -3.72 -15.03 14.09
N TRP A 63 -2.90 -15.86 13.45
CA TRP A 63 -3.39 -16.89 12.54
C TRP A 63 -4.30 -17.90 13.26
N LYS A 64 -5.49 -18.14 12.72
CA LYS A 64 -6.56 -18.99 13.26
C LYS A 64 -7.23 -18.48 14.55
N SER A 65 -6.94 -17.27 15.01
CA SER A 65 -7.54 -16.73 16.22
C SER A 65 -8.83 -15.94 15.99
N ASN A 66 -9.21 -15.71 14.72
CA ASN A 66 -10.43 -14.98 14.32
C ASN A 66 -10.51 -13.59 14.99
N ASN A 67 -9.37 -12.90 15.07
CA ASN A 67 -9.23 -11.63 15.78
C ASN A 67 -8.69 -10.49 14.91
N SER A 68 -8.83 -10.61 13.57
CA SER A 68 -8.56 -9.46 12.70
C SER A 68 -9.50 -8.31 13.04
N SER A 69 -8.97 -7.10 13.04
CA SER A 69 -9.72 -5.91 13.48
C SER A 69 -9.37 -4.67 12.69
N LEU A 70 -10.17 -3.61 12.85
CA LEU A 70 -9.83 -2.26 12.43
C LEU A 70 -9.59 -1.39 13.66
N THR A 71 -8.52 -0.60 13.64
CA THR A 71 -8.33 0.54 14.51
C THR A 71 -8.69 1.80 13.71
N ARG A 72 -9.49 2.70 14.28
CA ARG A 72 -9.77 4.03 13.75
C ARG A 72 -8.92 5.03 14.50
N TYR A 73 -8.15 5.82 13.79
CA TYR A 73 -7.36 6.93 14.35
C TYR A 73 -7.88 8.24 13.78
N ASP A 74 -8.15 9.19 14.63
CA ASP A 74 -8.58 10.55 14.28
C ASP A 74 -7.40 11.51 14.45
N ALA A 75 -6.84 11.96 13.32
CA ALA A 75 -5.65 12.81 13.33
C ALA A 75 -5.91 14.18 13.95
N SER A 76 -7.16 14.66 13.99
CA SER A 76 -7.50 15.97 14.57
C SER A 76 -7.55 15.96 16.10
N THR A 77 -7.86 14.82 16.70
CA THR A 77 -7.98 14.65 18.15
C THR A 77 -6.86 13.82 18.75
N GLY A 78 -6.14 13.04 17.93
CA GLY A 78 -5.17 12.03 18.37
C GLY A 78 -5.83 10.78 18.98
N GLU A 79 -7.15 10.64 18.87
CA GLU A 79 -7.89 9.52 19.44
C GLU A 79 -7.72 8.26 18.59
N SER A 80 -7.38 7.13 19.23
CA SER A 80 -7.30 5.81 18.62
C SER A 80 -8.37 4.88 19.22
N VAL A 81 -9.22 4.30 18.37
CA VAL A 81 -10.31 3.40 18.77
C VAL A 81 -10.06 2.02 18.14
N GLN A 82 -9.71 1.04 18.96
CA GLN A 82 -9.51 -0.35 18.53
C GLN A 82 -10.86 -1.08 18.39
N GLY A 83 -10.88 -2.17 17.57
CA GLY A 83 -12.07 -2.98 17.36
C GLY A 83 -13.21 -2.23 16.68
N TYR A 84 -12.90 -1.19 15.91
CA TYR A 84 -13.89 -0.28 15.36
C TYR A 84 -14.88 -0.98 14.40
N PHE A 85 -14.41 -1.95 13.59
CA PHE A 85 -15.31 -2.73 12.73
C PHE A 85 -16.37 -3.49 13.54
N GLU A 86 -15.97 -4.14 14.63
CA GLU A 86 -16.89 -4.88 15.50
C GLU A 86 -17.91 -3.96 16.18
N GLN A 87 -17.48 -2.78 16.62
CA GLN A 87 -18.38 -1.77 17.19
C GLN A 87 -19.44 -1.31 16.19
N GLN A 88 -19.08 -1.17 14.90
CA GLN A 88 -20.01 -0.73 13.87
C GLN A 88 -20.97 -1.83 13.39
N ASN A 89 -20.59 -3.12 13.50
CA ASN A 89 -21.30 -4.22 12.85
C ASN A 89 -21.80 -5.31 13.81
N GLY A 90 -21.43 -5.28 15.09
CA GLY A 90 -21.80 -6.31 16.08
C GLY A 90 -21.19 -7.68 15.81
N ARG A 91 -20.17 -7.76 14.95
CA ARG A 91 -19.41 -8.98 14.63
C ARG A 91 -17.95 -8.66 14.33
N GLY A 92 -17.07 -9.62 14.54
CA GLY A 92 -15.66 -9.52 14.15
C GLY A 92 -15.48 -9.44 12.63
N LEU A 93 -14.30 -8.98 12.21
CA LEU A 93 -13.90 -8.90 10.79
C LEU A 93 -13.61 -10.30 10.23
N GLY A 94 -13.01 -11.18 11.02
CA GLY A 94 -12.66 -12.54 10.63
C GLY A 94 -11.23 -12.91 10.99
N ASN A 95 -10.70 -13.87 10.25
CA ASN A 95 -9.37 -14.43 10.49
C ASN A 95 -8.41 -13.97 9.39
N THR A 96 -7.23 -13.48 9.79
CA THR A 96 -6.10 -13.16 8.90
C THR A 96 -6.50 -12.20 7.78
N ALA A 97 -6.90 -10.99 8.13
CA ALA A 97 -7.09 -9.91 7.16
C ALA A 97 -5.72 -9.46 6.62
N ASN A 98 -5.61 -9.29 5.29
CA ASN A 98 -4.31 -9.17 4.64
C ASN A 98 -4.06 -7.81 4.00
N ASP A 99 -5.06 -7.20 3.41
CA ASP A 99 -4.93 -5.89 2.75
C ASP A 99 -6.25 -5.12 2.78
N MET A 100 -6.15 -3.81 2.67
CA MET A 100 -7.29 -2.90 2.65
C MET A 100 -7.01 -1.72 1.72
N ILE A 101 -8.01 -1.34 0.95
CA ILE A 101 -7.98 -0.13 0.12
C ILE A 101 -9.25 0.70 0.31
N VAL A 102 -9.11 2.00 0.10
CA VAL A 102 -10.24 2.92 -0.11
C VAL A 102 -10.38 3.16 -1.61
N TYR A 103 -11.58 2.99 -2.14
CA TYR A 103 -11.88 3.35 -3.51
C TYR A 103 -13.29 3.92 -3.66
N GLY A 104 -13.38 5.16 -4.09
CA GLY A 104 -14.62 5.94 -4.08
C GLY A 104 -15.15 6.09 -2.65
N SER A 105 -16.42 5.78 -2.44
CA SER A 105 -17.09 5.88 -1.14
C SER A 105 -17.04 4.59 -0.30
N LYS A 106 -16.10 3.69 -0.59
CA LYS A 106 -16.06 2.36 0.05
C LYS A 106 -14.64 1.97 0.46
N MET A 107 -14.57 1.15 1.51
CA MET A 107 -13.37 0.37 1.83
C MET A 107 -13.59 -1.08 1.40
N TYR A 108 -12.53 -1.70 0.90
CA TYR A 108 -12.48 -3.11 0.52
C TYR A 108 -11.38 -3.76 1.35
N ILE A 109 -11.70 -4.86 2.03
CA ILE A 109 -10.79 -5.53 2.97
C ILE A 109 -10.68 -7.00 2.57
N ALA A 110 -9.49 -7.44 2.21
CA ALA A 110 -9.20 -8.84 1.90
C ALA A 110 -9.02 -9.63 3.20
N VAL A 111 -9.95 -10.54 3.51
CA VAL A 111 -9.91 -11.39 4.70
C VAL A 111 -9.54 -12.81 4.26
N ALA A 112 -8.23 -13.08 4.22
CA ALA A 112 -7.67 -14.29 3.61
C ALA A 112 -8.16 -15.57 4.32
N GLY A 113 -8.15 -15.60 5.64
CA GLY A 113 -8.57 -16.78 6.41
C GLY A 113 -10.06 -17.11 6.28
N GLU A 114 -10.88 -16.13 5.88
CA GLU A 114 -12.31 -16.34 5.60
C GLU A 114 -12.59 -16.60 4.12
N SER A 115 -11.60 -16.43 3.25
CA SER A 115 -11.78 -16.46 1.78
C SER A 115 -12.83 -15.45 1.30
N THR A 116 -12.85 -14.26 1.89
CA THR A 116 -13.83 -13.21 1.58
C THR A 116 -13.18 -11.84 1.39
N ILE A 117 -13.90 -10.96 0.69
CA ILE A 117 -13.62 -9.53 0.69
C ILE A 117 -14.78 -8.82 1.36
N GLU A 118 -14.51 -8.17 2.49
CA GLU A 118 -15.47 -7.34 3.17
C GLU A 118 -15.52 -5.97 2.50
N VAL A 119 -16.71 -5.49 2.14
CA VAL A 119 -16.93 -4.15 1.58
C VAL A 119 -17.71 -3.33 2.57
N THR A 120 -17.20 -2.15 2.91
CA THR A 120 -17.82 -1.27 3.90
C THR A 120 -18.02 0.14 3.36
N THR A 121 -18.81 0.94 4.07
CA THR A 121 -18.77 2.41 3.96
C THR A 121 -17.44 2.93 4.50
N LEU A 122 -17.19 4.25 4.34
CA LEU A 122 -16.02 4.91 4.96
C LEU A 122 -16.13 4.98 6.49
N ASP A 123 -17.30 4.75 7.09
CA ASP A 123 -17.50 4.58 8.53
C ASP A 123 -17.40 3.11 9.00
N ALA A 124 -16.78 2.26 8.20
CA ALA A 124 -16.59 0.83 8.47
C ALA A 124 -17.90 0.02 8.66
N LYS A 125 -19.06 0.53 8.19
CA LYS A 125 -20.32 -0.23 8.19
C LYS A 125 -20.34 -1.20 7.02
N SER A 126 -20.54 -2.49 7.30
CA SER A 126 -20.60 -3.56 6.30
C SER A 126 -21.71 -3.31 5.28
N LEU A 127 -21.35 -3.35 4.01
CA LEU A 127 -22.26 -3.26 2.87
C LEU A 127 -22.45 -4.62 2.23
N LYS A 128 -21.37 -5.36 2.05
CA LYS A 128 -21.39 -6.69 1.42
C LYS A 128 -20.15 -7.48 1.81
N ARG A 129 -20.33 -8.76 2.01
CA ARG A 129 -19.26 -9.75 2.09
C ARG A 129 -19.24 -10.55 0.79
N ILE A 130 -18.15 -10.46 0.04
CA ILE A 130 -17.99 -11.15 -1.25
C ILE A 130 -17.28 -12.46 -0.99
N GLU A 131 -17.93 -13.59 -1.33
CA GLU A 131 -17.34 -14.92 -1.24
C GLU A 131 -16.36 -15.11 -2.43
N CYS A 132 -15.09 -15.37 -2.14
CA CYS A 132 -14.04 -15.46 -3.15
C CYS A 132 -13.82 -16.89 -3.67
N GLY A 133 -14.10 -17.88 -2.85
CA GLY A 133 -13.82 -19.31 -3.14
C GLY A 133 -12.34 -19.67 -3.03
N ALA A 134 -11.46 -18.69 -2.74
CA ALA A 134 -10.04 -18.83 -2.51
C ALA A 134 -9.57 -17.69 -1.58
N GLN A 135 -8.38 -17.80 -1.02
CA GLN A 135 -7.83 -16.80 -0.10
C GLN A 135 -7.43 -15.52 -0.85
N PRO A 136 -8.13 -14.37 -0.67
CA PRO A 136 -7.73 -13.11 -1.23
C PRO A 136 -6.50 -12.57 -0.48
N ARG A 137 -5.56 -11.95 -1.22
CA ARG A 137 -4.32 -11.47 -0.63
C ARG A 137 -4.23 -9.95 -0.66
N TYR A 138 -4.08 -9.36 -1.82
CA TYR A 138 -3.90 -7.92 -2.00
C TYR A 138 -4.92 -7.35 -2.97
N LEU A 139 -5.13 -6.05 -2.86
CA LEU A 139 -6.15 -5.30 -3.58
C LEU A 139 -5.52 -4.12 -4.33
N ALA A 140 -6.03 -3.85 -5.52
CA ALA A 140 -5.78 -2.61 -6.26
C ALA A 140 -7.08 -2.14 -6.90
N ALA A 141 -7.19 -0.86 -7.26
CA ALA A 141 -8.39 -0.32 -7.88
C ALA A 141 -8.07 0.58 -9.06
N HIS A 142 -8.89 0.50 -10.11
CA HIS A 142 -8.81 1.37 -11.27
C HIS A 142 -10.09 1.28 -12.12
N GLY A 143 -10.53 2.41 -12.68
CA GLY A 143 -11.59 2.44 -13.70
C GLY A 143 -12.93 1.85 -13.24
N GLY A 144 -13.34 2.08 -11.99
CA GLY A 144 -14.60 1.54 -11.43
C GLY A 144 -14.53 0.07 -11.05
N LYS A 145 -13.34 -0.51 -10.99
CA LYS A 145 -13.10 -1.90 -10.63
C LYS A 145 -12.12 -2.02 -9.48
N VAL A 146 -12.28 -3.06 -8.68
CA VAL A 146 -11.30 -3.54 -7.71
C VAL A 146 -10.76 -4.88 -8.20
N TYR A 147 -9.45 -5.05 -8.09
CA TYR A 147 -8.73 -6.27 -8.47
C TYR A 147 -8.18 -6.91 -7.21
N ALA A 148 -8.33 -8.21 -7.08
CA ALA A 148 -7.87 -8.97 -5.92
C ALA A 148 -7.05 -10.18 -6.36
N THR A 149 -5.85 -10.34 -5.82
CA THR A 149 -5.05 -11.57 -5.97
C THR A 149 -5.60 -12.66 -5.08
N TYR A 150 -5.64 -13.90 -5.59
CA TYR A 150 -6.06 -15.10 -4.86
C TYR A 150 -4.94 -16.13 -4.87
N TYR A 151 -4.69 -16.78 -3.75
CA TYR A 151 -3.62 -17.79 -3.64
C TYR A 151 -3.77 -19.00 -4.56
N ASP A 152 -4.93 -19.19 -5.16
CA ASP A 152 -5.16 -20.23 -6.18
C ASP A 152 -4.56 -19.91 -7.58
N GLY A 153 -3.84 -18.78 -7.70
CA GLY A 153 -3.19 -18.37 -8.95
C GLY A 153 -4.07 -17.54 -9.86
N HIS A 154 -5.05 -16.82 -9.32
CA HIS A 154 -5.91 -15.94 -10.09
C HIS A 154 -5.89 -14.50 -9.56
N VAL A 155 -6.26 -13.57 -10.45
CA VAL A 155 -6.75 -12.24 -10.09
C VAL A 155 -8.22 -12.18 -10.42
N ALA A 156 -9.03 -11.79 -9.44
CA ALA A 156 -10.45 -11.48 -9.62
C ALA A 156 -10.64 -9.99 -9.91
N ARG A 157 -11.61 -9.68 -10.76
CA ARG A 157 -12.09 -8.33 -10.99
C ARG A 157 -13.48 -8.17 -10.39
N ILE A 158 -13.66 -7.16 -9.55
CA ILE A 158 -14.88 -6.87 -8.81
C ILE A 158 -15.45 -5.54 -9.34
N ASP A 159 -16.69 -5.54 -9.74
CA ASP A 159 -17.40 -4.32 -10.11
C ASP A 159 -17.81 -3.54 -8.85
N THR A 160 -17.46 -2.24 -8.80
CA THR A 160 -17.68 -1.42 -7.60
C THR A 160 -19.12 -0.96 -7.41
N PHE A 161 -19.99 -1.16 -8.41
CA PHE A 161 -21.41 -0.86 -8.32
C PHE A 161 -22.23 -2.08 -7.86
N SER A 162 -22.07 -3.22 -8.54
CA SER A 162 -22.77 -4.45 -8.20
C SER A 162 -22.18 -5.17 -6.98
N LEU A 163 -20.89 -4.90 -6.67
CA LEU A 163 -20.09 -5.56 -5.65
C LEU A 163 -20.03 -7.08 -5.90
N GLU A 164 -19.80 -7.46 -7.15
CA GLU A 164 -19.69 -8.86 -7.58
C GLU A 164 -18.44 -9.08 -8.41
N VAL A 165 -17.88 -10.28 -8.33
CA VAL A 165 -16.80 -10.71 -9.21
C VAL A 165 -17.37 -10.89 -10.61
N ASP A 166 -16.93 -10.06 -11.55
CA ASP A 166 -17.37 -10.08 -12.95
C ASP A 166 -16.42 -10.83 -13.89
N ALA A 167 -15.16 -11.03 -13.48
CA ALA A 167 -14.16 -11.78 -14.24
C ALA A 167 -13.04 -12.32 -13.34
N LYS A 168 -12.36 -13.36 -13.81
CA LYS A 168 -11.11 -13.88 -13.24
C LYS A 168 -10.11 -14.14 -14.35
N VAL A 169 -8.83 -13.87 -14.10
CA VAL A 169 -7.71 -14.19 -15.00
C VAL A 169 -6.68 -15.02 -14.25
N LYS A 170 -6.16 -16.07 -14.90
CA LYS A 170 -5.09 -16.89 -14.34
C LYS A 170 -3.76 -16.13 -14.48
N VAL A 171 -2.95 -16.17 -13.43
CA VAL A 171 -1.60 -15.59 -13.34
C VAL A 171 -0.59 -16.66 -12.88
N GLY A 172 0.48 -16.29 -12.21
CA GLY A 172 1.42 -17.26 -11.64
C GLY A 172 0.96 -17.84 -10.31
N ARG A 173 1.88 -18.51 -9.61
CA ARG A 173 1.61 -19.24 -8.37
C ARG A 173 1.62 -18.33 -7.15
N ASN A 174 0.66 -18.52 -6.25
CA ASN A 174 0.52 -17.77 -5.01
C ASN A 174 0.76 -16.27 -5.20
N PRO A 175 -0.08 -15.59 -6.02
CA PRO A 175 0.11 -14.18 -6.29
C PRO A 175 -0.07 -13.36 -5.00
N GLU A 176 0.81 -12.40 -4.82
CA GLU A 176 0.86 -11.46 -3.70
C GLU A 176 0.44 -10.06 -4.17
N GLN A 177 1.23 -9.04 -3.87
CA GLN A 177 0.87 -7.65 -4.17
C GLN A 177 0.73 -7.39 -5.67
N LEU A 178 -0.15 -6.46 -6.00
CA LEU A 178 -0.45 -6.04 -7.36
C LEU A 178 -0.52 -4.51 -7.44
N ALA A 179 -0.15 -3.96 -8.61
CA ALA A 179 -0.22 -2.52 -8.84
C ALA A 179 -0.68 -2.21 -10.27
N VAL A 180 -1.44 -1.13 -10.41
CA VAL A 180 -1.88 -0.62 -11.72
C VAL A 180 -0.89 0.43 -12.22
N CYS A 181 -0.36 0.23 -13.42
CA CYS A 181 0.47 1.20 -14.11
C CYS A 181 0.21 1.17 -15.63
N GLY A 182 -0.03 2.32 -16.24
CA GLY A 182 -0.18 2.45 -17.68
C GLY A 182 -1.28 1.58 -18.31
N GLY A 183 -2.42 1.40 -17.65
CA GLY A 183 -3.54 0.56 -18.12
C GLY A 183 -3.30 -0.94 -18.00
N LYS A 184 -2.28 -1.35 -17.28
CA LYS A 184 -1.93 -2.73 -16.98
C LYS A 184 -1.88 -2.98 -15.48
N LEU A 185 -2.12 -4.22 -15.09
CA LEU A 185 -1.97 -4.71 -13.74
C LEU A 185 -0.71 -5.58 -13.68
N PHE A 186 0.20 -5.25 -12.80
CA PHE A 186 1.42 -6.01 -12.51
C PHE A 186 1.18 -6.81 -11.24
N VAL A 187 1.43 -8.11 -11.27
CA VAL A 187 1.10 -9.05 -10.19
C VAL A 187 2.33 -9.85 -9.84
N ALA A 188 2.81 -9.73 -8.60
CA ALA A 188 3.92 -10.53 -8.09
C ALA A 188 3.45 -11.97 -7.84
N ASN A 189 4.14 -12.95 -8.42
CA ASN A 189 3.89 -14.37 -8.21
C ASN A 189 4.98 -14.94 -7.32
N SER A 190 4.68 -15.15 -6.04
CA SER A 190 5.70 -15.54 -5.06
C SER A 190 6.03 -17.03 -5.08
N GLY A 191 5.04 -17.90 -5.39
CA GLY A 191 5.15 -19.32 -5.14
C GLY A 191 5.37 -19.65 -3.66
N GLY A 192 4.98 -18.73 -2.74
CA GLY A 192 5.33 -18.81 -1.32
C GLY A 192 4.83 -20.04 -0.60
N MET A 193 3.74 -20.66 -1.07
CA MET A 193 3.23 -21.91 -0.49
C MET A 193 3.98 -23.16 -0.97
N ASP A 194 4.81 -23.02 -2.00
CA ASP A 194 5.57 -24.11 -2.59
C ASP A 194 7.04 -24.14 -2.12
N TYR A 195 7.41 -23.29 -1.14
CA TYR A 195 8.80 -23.06 -0.68
C TYR A 195 9.56 -24.34 -0.29
N ASN A 196 8.86 -25.36 0.18
CA ASN A 196 9.42 -26.65 0.62
C ASN A 196 9.10 -27.81 -0.32
N THR A 197 8.64 -27.52 -1.53
CA THR A 197 8.37 -28.50 -2.58
C THR A 197 9.51 -28.51 -3.62
N GLU A 198 9.52 -29.50 -4.52
CA GLU A 198 10.49 -29.57 -5.63
C GLU A 198 10.35 -28.37 -6.60
N ILE A 199 9.17 -27.75 -6.66
CA ILE A 199 8.92 -26.61 -7.54
C ILE A 199 9.54 -25.32 -6.96
N GLY A 200 9.51 -25.16 -5.63
CA GLY A 200 10.04 -23.99 -4.94
C GLY A 200 9.29 -22.69 -5.25
N TYR A 201 9.90 -21.56 -4.89
CA TYR A 201 9.36 -20.23 -5.16
C TYR A 201 9.16 -19.96 -6.65
N ASP A 202 8.21 -19.07 -6.97
CA ASP A 202 8.06 -18.48 -8.31
C ASP A 202 9.02 -17.27 -8.44
N ASN A 203 9.29 -16.84 -9.68
CA ASN A 203 10.19 -15.74 -10.01
C ASN A 203 9.58 -14.81 -11.07
N THR A 204 8.27 -14.69 -11.11
CA THR A 204 7.61 -13.95 -12.18
C THR A 204 6.70 -12.84 -11.69
N VAL A 205 6.54 -11.82 -12.54
CA VAL A 205 5.49 -10.80 -12.46
C VAL A 205 4.58 -10.97 -13.67
N SER A 206 3.32 -11.31 -13.44
CA SER A 206 2.31 -11.34 -14.51
C SER A 206 1.86 -9.94 -14.87
N VAL A 207 1.69 -9.67 -16.16
CA VAL A 207 1.17 -8.40 -16.69
C VAL A 207 -0.19 -8.67 -17.31
N VAL A 208 -1.24 -8.11 -16.71
CA VAL A 208 -2.62 -8.23 -17.18
C VAL A 208 -3.06 -6.91 -17.81
N ASP A 209 -3.55 -6.95 -19.02
CA ASP A 209 -4.18 -5.80 -19.68
C ASP A 209 -5.57 -5.55 -19.11
N LEU A 210 -5.84 -4.33 -18.63
CA LEU A 210 -7.07 -4.01 -17.90
C LEU A 210 -8.31 -3.93 -18.80
N VAL A 211 -8.14 -3.74 -20.10
CA VAL A 211 -9.26 -3.65 -21.06
C VAL A 211 -9.74 -5.03 -21.44
N SER A 212 -8.83 -5.90 -21.91
CA SER A 212 -9.15 -7.28 -22.28
C SER A 212 -9.30 -8.21 -21.07
N PHE A 213 -8.72 -7.82 -19.94
CA PHE A 213 -8.57 -8.61 -18.72
C PHE A 213 -7.94 -9.98 -18.97
N CYS A 214 -6.88 -9.98 -19.76
CA CYS A 214 -6.07 -11.15 -20.08
C CYS A 214 -4.61 -10.92 -19.67
N GLU A 215 -3.91 -11.98 -19.27
CA GLU A 215 -2.45 -11.95 -19.10
C GLU A 215 -1.83 -11.79 -20.50
N VAL A 216 -1.06 -10.70 -20.67
CA VAL A 216 -0.43 -10.33 -21.95
C VAL A 216 1.08 -10.50 -21.92
N ASP A 217 1.67 -10.62 -20.73
CA ASP A 217 3.10 -10.82 -20.54
C ASP A 217 3.39 -11.47 -19.18
N LYS A 218 4.55 -12.10 -19.05
CA LYS A 218 5.07 -12.65 -17.80
C LYS A 218 6.57 -12.39 -17.72
N ILE A 219 6.94 -11.53 -16.79
CA ILE A 219 8.30 -10.98 -16.68
C ILE A 219 9.06 -11.74 -15.60
N GLU A 220 10.25 -12.24 -15.94
CA GLU A 220 11.14 -12.87 -14.97
C GLU A 220 11.80 -11.81 -14.07
N VAL A 221 11.80 -12.09 -12.77
CA VAL A 221 12.41 -11.29 -11.70
C VAL A 221 13.19 -12.20 -10.75
N VAL A 222 13.71 -11.66 -9.65
CA VAL A 222 14.33 -12.48 -8.59
C VAL A 222 13.25 -13.31 -7.88
N LEU A 223 13.63 -14.48 -7.36
CA LEU A 223 12.76 -15.43 -6.67
C LEU A 223 11.92 -14.78 -5.56
N ASN A 224 10.68 -15.25 -5.41
CA ASN A 224 9.78 -14.87 -4.36
C ASN A 224 9.43 -13.37 -4.39
N PRO A 225 8.98 -12.80 -5.54
CA PRO A 225 8.49 -11.44 -5.59
C PRO A 225 7.22 -11.33 -4.75
N ALA A 226 7.20 -10.35 -3.84
CA ALA A 226 6.11 -10.17 -2.88
C ALA A 226 5.48 -8.78 -2.96
N ASN A 227 6.29 -7.74 -3.13
CA ASN A 227 5.79 -6.36 -3.17
C ASN A 227 5.90 -5.80 -4.59
N VAL A 228 4.82 -5.14 -5.04
CA VAL A 228 4.78 -4.39 -6.30
C VAL A 228 4.14 -3.03 -6.02
N VAL A 229 4.86 -1.97 -6.30
CA VAL A 229 4.35 -0.60 -6.16
C VAL A 229 4.47 0.17 -7.47
N ALA A 230 3.40 0.86 -7.85
CA ALA A 230 3.41 1.72 -9.03
C ALA A 230 4.26 2.96 -8.77
N ALA A 231 5.02 3.34 -9.77
CA ALA A 231 5.83 4.56 -9.80
C ALA A 231 5.71 5.22 -11.17
N ASP A 232 6.37 6.37 -11.36
CA ASP A 232 6.34 7.07 -12.63
C ASP A 232 6.97 6.23 -13.74
N GLY A 233 6.12 5.83 -14.70
CA GLY A 233 6.54 5.08 -15.90
C GLY A 233 6.77 3.58 -15.73
N GLY A 234 6.51 2.99 -14.55
CA GLY A 234 6.70 1.58 -14.30
C GLY A 234 6.29 1.13 -12.91
N VAL A 235 6.85 0.02 -12.46
CA VAL A 235 6.62 -0.53 -11.12
C VAL A 235 7.93 -0.96 -10.48
N PHE A 236 8.07 -0.73 -9.18
CA PHE A 236 9.11 -1.39 -8.37
C PHE A 236 8.60 -2.74 -7.89
N VAL A 237 9.49 -3.73 -7.88
CA VAL A 237 9.23 -5.09 -7.41
C VAL A 237 10.28 -5.44 -6.38
N ALA A 238 9.85 -5.77 -5.17
CA ALA A 238 10.72 -6.31 -4.14
C ALA A 238 10.48 -7.82 -4.00
N SER A 239 11.57 -8.57 -4.12
CA SER A 239 11.62 -10.03 -4.01
C SER A 239 12.39 -10.42 -2.76
N TYR A 240 11.91 -11.43 -2.02
CA TYR A 240 12.57 -11.89 -0.79
C TYR A 240 13.73 -12.84 -1.03
N GLY A 241 13.90 -13.34 -2.27
CA GLY A 241 14.85 -14.43 -2.56
C GLY A 241 14.38 -15.76 -1.95
N ASN A 242 15.32 -16.62 -1.59
CA ASN A 242 14.99 -17.94 -1.02
C ASN A 242 15.46 -18.11 0.43
N TYR A 243 15.83 -17.01 1.09
CA TYR A 243 16.37 -16.99 2.46
C TYR A 243 17.63 -17.86 2.65
N ALA A 244 18.34 -18.19 1.56
CA ALA A 244 19.55 -18.98 1.56
C ALA A 244 20.64 -18.36 0.67
N ASP A 245 20.79 -18.85 -0.56
CA ASP A 245 21.83 -18.44 -1.50
C ASP A 245 21.37 -17.38 -2.52
N VAL A 246 20.06 -17.19 -2.68
CA VAL A 246 19.50 -16.12 -3.50
C VAL A 246 19.03 -14.99 -2.59
N PRO A 247 19.74 -13.85 -2.56
CA PRO A 247 19.37 -12.72 -1.68
C PRO A 247 18.09 -12.04 -2.14
N SER A 248 17.50 -11.24 -1.25
CA SER A 248 16.43 -10.31 -1.60
C SER A 248 16.90 -9.31 -2.67
N ALA A 249 15.97 -8.82 -3.49
CA ALA A 249 16.29 -7.86 -4.54
C ALA A 249 15.15 -6.86 -4.76
N LEU A 250 15.53 -5.62 -5.03
CA LEU A 250 14.66 -4.59 -5.55
C LEU A 250 14.94 -4.39 -7.04
N GLN A 251 13.91 -4.44 -7.86
CA GLN A 251 13.99 -4.30 -9.31
C GLN A 251 12.96 -3.27 -9.79
N TYR A 252 13.23 -2.62 -10.92
CA TYR A 252 12.29 -1.72 -11.56
C TYR A 252 11.89 -2.24 -12.92
N ILE A 253 10.62 -2.38 -13.19
CA ILE A 253 10.04 -2.80 -14.48
C ILE A 253 9.46 -1.59 -15.18
N SER A 254 9.97 -1.27 -16.36
CA SER A 254 9.47 -0.21 -17.22
C SER A 254 9.17 -0.74 -18.63
N LYS A 255 8.76 0.13 -19.55
CA LYS A 255 8.63 -0.24 -20.97
C LYS A 255 9.91 -0.75 -21.61
N GLY A 256 11.08 -0.42 -21.05
CA GLY A 256 12.40 -0.88 -21.50
C GLY A 256 12.82 -2.23 -20.92
N GLY A 257 11.96 -2.90 -20.14
CA GLY A 257 12.23 -4.16 -19.47
C GLY A 257 12.65 -4.00 -18.02
N VAL A 258 13.20 -5.06 -17.45
CA VAL A 258 13.64 -5.11 -16.04
C VAL A 258 14.98 -4.39 -15.88
N GLN A 259 15.04 -3.47 -14.93
CA GLN A 259 16.27 -2.76 -14.55
C GLN A 259 16.74 -3.27 -13.20
N TYR A 260 17.99 -3.74 -13.17
CA TYR A 260 18.67 -4.17 -11.94
C TYR A 260 19.59 -3.11 -11.36
N VAL A 261 19.82 -2.03 -12.11
CA VAL A 261 20.76 -0.96 -11.73
C VAL A 261 20.04 0.05 -10.85
N LEU A 262 19.90 -0.30 -9.59
CA LEU A 262 19.49 0.59 -8.52
C LEU A 262 20.71 0.92 -7.65
N PRO A 263 20.70 2.04 -6.91
CA PRO A 263 21.76 2.34 -5.94
C PRO A 263 22.00 1.16 -4.99
N ASP A 264 23.25 0.89 -4.64
CA ASP A 264 23.63 -0.30 -3.84
C ASP A 264 22.81 -0.41 -2.54
N ALA A 265 22.57 0.71 -1.88
CA ALA A 265 21.80 0.76 -0.64
C ALA A 265 20.36 0.28 -0.79
N CYS A 266 19.76 0.41 -1.99
CA CYS A 266 18.35 0.07 -2.24
C CYS A 266 18.17 -1.38 -2.72
N ARG A 267 19.23 -2.04 -3.19
CA ARG A 267 19.14 -3.30 -3.96
C ARG A 267 18.46 -4.45 -3.24
N GLN A 268 18.42 -4.43 -1.92
CA GLN A 268 17.89 -5.53 -1.12
C GLN A 268 16.68 -5.12 -0.26
N MET A 269 16.05 -3.97 -0.53
CA MET A 269 14.83 -3.57 0.17
C MET A 269 13.74 -4.63 -0.03
N THR A 270 13.07 -5.00 1.05
CA THR A 270 12.07 -6.08 1.06
C THR A 270 10.64 -5.57 1.23
N GLU A 271 10.45 -4.48 1.95
CA GLU A 271 9.16 -3.81 2.11
C GLU A 271 9.28 -2.40 1.55
N ILE A 272 8.35 -2.02 0.69
CA ILE A 272 8.41 -0.76 -0.05
C ILE A 272 7.04 -0.09 -0.17
N CYS A 273 7.03 1.24 -0.18
CA CYS A 273 5.92 2.07 -0.65
C CYS A 273 6.45 3.22 -1.49
N TYR A 274 5.61 3.79 -2.33
CA TYR A 274 5.96 4.93 -3.18
C TYR A 274 5.06 6.11 -2.84
N ASN A 275 5.66 7.24 -2.52
CA ASN A 275 4.95 8.47 -2.17
C ASN A 275 5.64 9.68 -2.80
N SER A 276 4.87 10.48 -3.54
CA SER A 276 5.31 11.80 -4.06
C SER A 276 6.66 11.76 -4.77
N GLY A 277 6.87 10.77 -5.65
CA GLY A 277 8.10 10.65 -6.44
C GLY A 277 9.26 9.94 -5.73
N THR A 278 9.07 9.46 -4.51
CA THR A 278 10.11 8.81 -3.69
C THR A 278 9.66 7.43 -3.24
N LEU A 279 10.55 6.45 -3.37
CA LEU A 279 10.40 5.12 -2.82
C LEU A 279 10.92 5.11 -1.39
N TYR A 280 10.11 4.62 -0.47
CA TYR A 280 10.46 4.42 0.93
C TYR A 280 10.36 2.95 1.28
N GLY A 281 11.22 2.50 2.19
CA GLY A 281 11.16 1.13 2.64
C GLY A 281 12.28 0.78 3.62
N PHE A 282 12.43 -0.50 3.84
CA PHE A 282 13.48 -1.01 4.71
C PHE A 282 14.06 -2.33 4.22
N LEU A 283 15.26 -2.60 4.72
CA LEU A 283 15.95 -3.86 4.62
C LEU A 283 16.09 -4.46 6.01
N SER A 284 15.68 -5.71 6.18
CA SER A 284 15.93 -6.50 7.39
C SER A 284 17.03 -7.53 7.11
N GLN A 285 18.11 -7.45 7.87
CA GLN A 285 19.19 -8.42 7.80
C GLN A 285 19.29 -9.16 9.14
N TYR A 286 19.46 -10.46 9.11
CA TYR A 286 19.54 -11.29 10.30
C TYR A 286 20.96 -11.86 10.45
N ASP A 287 21.50 -11.79 11.67
CA ASP A 287 22.74 -12.47 12.01
C ASP A 287 22.52 -13.98 12.29
N ALA A 288 23.58 -14.71 12.59
CA ALA A 288 23.52 -16.14 12.88
C ALA A 288 22.69 -16.49 14.15
N ASN A 289 22.39 -15.51 14.99
CA ASN A 289 21.56 -15.64 16.18
C ASN A 289 20.13 -15.11 15.97
N TRP A 290 19.75 -14.80 14.74
CA TRP A 290 18.46 -14.21 14.37
C TRP A 290 18.20 -12.80 14.92
N ASN A 291 19.26 -12.07 15.29
CA ASN A 291 19.10 -10.66 15.62
C ASN A 291 18.92 -9.86 14.31
N ALA A 292 17.86 -9.07 14.25
CA ALA A 292 17.57 -8.24 13.10
C ALA A 292 18.36 -6.92 13.15
N THR A 293 19.01 -6.57 12.05
CA THR A 293 19.47 -5.20 11.77
C THR A 293 18.56 -4.59 10.73
N ILE A 294 17.90 -3.49 11.07
CA ILE A 294 16.96 -2.78 10.21
C ILE A 294 17.62 -1.53 9.64
N THR A 295 17.57 -1.39 8.33
CA THR A 295 18.03 -0.20 7.62
C THR A 295 16.84 0.43 6.89
N TYR A 296 16.48 1.65 7.29
CA TYR A 296 15.44 2.44 6.62
C TYR A 296 16.05 3.26 5.48
N ILE A 297 15.43 3.21 4.32
CA ILE A 297 15.99 3.76 3.08
C ILE A 297 14.89 4.53 2.35
N SER A 298 15.21 5.72 1.85
CA SER A 298 14.44 6.39 0.82
C SER A 298 15.25 6.55 -0.46
N TYR A 299 14.58 6.51 -1.60
CA TYR A 299 15.20 6.65 -2.92
C TYR A 299 14.28 7.43 -3.86
N ASN A 300 14.76 8.55 -4.37
CA ASN A 300 14.08 9.30 -5.41
C ASN A 300 14.67 8.91 -6.78
N PRO A 301 13.94 8.16 -7.61
CA PRO A 301 14.44 7.67 -8.89
C PRO A 301 14.68 8.77 -9.93
N SER A 302 13.99 9.92 -9.82
CA SER A 302 14.15 11.04 -10.76
C SER A 302 15.43 11.82 -10.54
N THR A 303 15.88 11.94 -9.27
CA THR A 303 17.10 12.69 -8.90
C THR A 303 18.29 11.78 -8.62
N GLY A 304 18.03 10.47 -8.38
CA GLY A 304 19.04 9.51 -7.94
C GLY A 304 19.43 9.65 -6.47
N VAL A 305 18.78 10.52 -5.70
CA VAL A 305 19.08 10.76 -4.29
C VAL A 305 18.64 9.56 -3.46
N VAL A 306 19.55 9.09 -2.60
CA VAL A 306 19.30 8.03 -1.59
C VAL A 306 19.59 8.60 -0.22
N ASP A 307 18.70 8.39 0.74
CA ASP A 307 18.90 8.73 2.15
C ASP A 307 18.92 7.46 3.01
N VAL A 308 19.99 7.27 3.79
CA VAL A 308 20.22 6.09 4.64
C VAL A 308 20.94 6.53 5.92
N PRO A 309 20.35 6.40 7.10
CA PRO A 309 18.95 6.02 7.33
C PRO A 309 18.01 7.20 7.04
N TRP A 310 16.90 6.91 6.37
CA TRP A 310 15.87 7.91 6.12
C TRP A 310 15.19 8.37 7.43
N ILE A 311 14.81 7.44 8.33
CA ILE A 311 14.26 7.79 9.66
C ILE A 311 15.35 8.40 10.54
N LYS A 312 15.10 9.58 11.11
CA LYS A 312 16.08 10.41 11.82
C LYS A 312 16.15 10.15 13.33
N GLU A 313 15.11 9.55 13.93
CA GLU A 313 15.12 9.22 15.36
C GLU A 313 16.25 8.24 15.71
N GLU A 314 16.78 8.39 16.92
CA GLU A 314 17.79 7.47 17.47
C GLU A 314 17.21 6.08 17.71
N GLN A 315 16.00 6.01 18.32
CA GLN A 315 15.27 4.77 18.52
C GLN A 315 14.24 4.58 17.40
N LYS A 316 14.52 3.64 16.51
CA LYS A 316 13.65 3.29 15.39
C LYS A 316 12.74 2.13 15.75
N PRO A 317 11.50 2.09 15.22
CA PRO A 317 10.63 0.92 15.40
C PRO A 317 11.27 -0.33 14.79
N VAL A 318 10.89 -1.51 15.29
CA VAL A 318 11.08 -2.76 14.54
C VAL A 318 9.90 -2.86 13.56
N PRO A 319 10.15 -2.69 12.26
CA PRO A 319 9.06 -2.52 11.30
C PRO A 319 8.37 -3.84 10.99
N TYR A 320 7.06 -3.75 10.77
CA TYR A 320 6.24 -4.83 10.23
C TYR A 320 5.87 -4.53 8.77
N LYS A 321 5.32 -3.35 8.50
CA LYS A 321 4.99 -2.86 7.16
C LYS A 321 5.35 -1.39 6.98
N VAL A 322 5.46 -0.97 5.73
CA VAL A 322 5.55 0.43 5.34
C VAL A 322 4.45 0.76 4.33
N CYS A 323 3.77 1.88 4.50
CA CYS A 323 2.74 2.36 3.58
C CYS A 323 2.75 3.88 3.44
N ALA A 324 2.38 4.35 2.26
CA ALA A 324 2.14 5.76 2.00
C ALA A 324 0.68 6.11 2.34
N VAL A 325 0.47 7.18 3.11
CA VAL A 325 -0.85 7.66 3.52
C VAL A 325 -0.88 9.19 3.44
N GLY A 326 -1.64 9.72 2.48
CA GLY A 326 -1.61 11.16 2.22
C GLY A 326 -0.20 11.65 1.90
N GLY A 327 0.25 12.72 2.55
CA GLY A 327 1.61 13.25 2.43
C GLY A 327 2.65 12.54 3.31
N TYR A 328 2.28 11.47 4.03
CA TYR A 328 3.10 10.82 5.06
C TYR A 328 3.53 9.41 4.66
N VAL A 329 4.53 8.90 5.37
CA VAL A 329 4.94 7.49 5.33
C VAL A 329 4.71 6.88 6.70
N CYS A 330 3.87 5.84 6.72
CA CYS A 330 3.60 5.07 7.93
C CYS A 330 4.53 3.86 8.01
N VAL A 331 5.14 3.65 9.17
CA VAL A 331 5.79 2.39 9.55
C VAL A 331 4.93 1.76 10.63
N THR A 332 4.42 0.57 10.39
CA THR A 332 3.76 -0.23 11.42
C THR A 332 4.78 -1.12 12.12
N ALA A 333 4.58 -1.36 13.40
CA ALA A 333 5.45 -2.21 14.20
C ALA A 333 4.64 -3.31 14.87
N SER A 334 5.23 -4.52 14.97
CA SER A 334 4.64 -5.67 15.64
C SER A 334 5.72 -6.55 16.25
N ASP A 335 5.44 -7.12 17.40
CA ASP A 335 6.21 -8.20 18.02
C ASP A 335 5.55 -9.57 17.86
N TYR A 336 4.47 -9.64 17.09
CA TYR A 336 3.63 -10.82 16.81
C TYR A 336 2.86 -11.39 18.02
N ILE A 337 2.91 -10.73 19.18
CA ILE A 337 2.31 -11.20 20.42
C ILE A 337 1.35 -10.17 20.99
N ASN A 338 1.78 -8.92 21.02
CA ASN A 338 1.04 -7.80 21.59
C ASN A 338 0.44 -6.92 20.49
N ASP A 339 -0.45 -6.04 20.90
CA ASP A 339 -0.93 -4.96 20.05
C ASP A 339 0.25 -4.14 19.52
N GLY A 340 0.18 -3.77 18.25
CA GLY A 340 1.23 -3.05 17.55
C GLY A 340 1.06 -1.54 17.62
N ASP A 341 2.04 -0.84 17.06
CA ASP A 341 2.06 0.62 16.95
C ASP A 341 2.13 1.05 15.48
N VAL A 342 1.68 2.27 15.23
CA VAL A 342 1.87 2.98 13.96
C VAL A 342 2.70 4.23 14.21
N TYR A 343 3.75 4.41 13.42
CA TYR A 343 4.61 5.58 13.41
C TYR A 343 4.37 6.33 12.10
N LEU A 344 4.00 7.58 12.19
CA LEU A 344 3.73 8.46 11.06
C LEU A 344 4.91 9.42 10.88
N TYR A 345 5.56 9.34 9.74
CA TYR A 345 6.72 10.18 9.39
C TYR A 345 6.36 11.14 8.26
N ASP A 346 6.95 12.32 8.28
CA ASP A 346 6.97 13.18 7.10
C ASP A 346 7.97 12.65 6.04
N THR A 347 8.02 13.29 4.89
CA THR A 347 8.90 12.89 3.79
C THR A 347 10.39 13.08 4.10
N ASP A 348 10.74 13.88 5.10
CA ASP A 348 12.11 14.11 5.57
C ASP A 348 12.56 13.10 6.65
N GLY A 349 11.65 12.20 7.06
CA GLY A 349 11.89 11.14 8.03
C GLY A 349 11.82 11.60 9.49
N MET A 350 11.12 12.70 9.75
CA MET A 350 10.83 13.17 11.10
C MET A 350 9.52 12.57 11.60
N LEU A 351 9.51 12.08 12.83
CA LEU A 351 8.30 11.52 13.46
C LEU A 351 7.27 12.62 13.69
N VAL A 352 6.10 12.45 13.10
CA VAL A 352 4.97 13.36 13.24
C VAL A 352 4.01 12.89 14.32
N SER A 353 3.72 11.59 14.37
CA SER A 353 2.84 11.00 15.36
C SER A 353 3.15 9.53 15.59
N LYS A 354 2.82 9.05 16.79
CA LYS A 354 2.82 7.63 17.15
C LYS A 354 1.52 7.31 17.86
N PHE A 355 0.86 6.22 17.48
CA PHE A 355 -0.36 5.75 18.13
C PHE A 355 -0.46 4.23 18.11
N SER A 356 -1.22 3.67 19.06
CA SER A 356 -1.40 2.22 19.16
C SER A 356 -2.48 1.72 18.21
N ALA A 357 -2.24 0.54 17.65
CA ALA A 357 -3.15 -0.22 16.81
C ALA A 357 -3.47 -1.57 17.47
N GLY A 358 -4.10 -2.49 16.76
CA GLY A 358 -4.28 -3.87 17.23
C GLY A 358 -3.11 -4.77 16.81
N LEU A 359 -3.28 -6.07 17.03
CA LEU A 359 -2.26 -7.09 16.77
C LEU A 359 -1.94 -7.20 15.26
N ASN A 360 -0.66 -7.13 14.93
CA ASN A 360 -0.14 -7.25 13.55
C ASN A 360 -0.77 -6.22 12.58
N PRO A 361 -0.49 -4.92 12.72
CA PRO A 361 -1.02 -3.90 11.83
C PRO A 361 -0.36 -3.98 10.44
N VAL A 362 -1.12 -4.42 9.43
CA VAL A 362 -0.63 -4.73 8.07
C VAL A 362 -0.84 -3.63 7.06
N LYS A 363 -1.80 -2.71 7.29
CA LYS A 363 -2.15 -1.67 6.33
C LYS A 363 -2.72 -0.44 7.02
N VAL A 364 -2.37 0.73 6.52
CA VAL A 364 -2.97 2.01 6.91
C VAL A 364 -3.56 2.66 5.67
N VAL A 365 -4.77 3.18 5.77
CA VAL A 365 -5.43 3.99 4.75
C VAL A 365 -6.04 5.24 5.39
N ALA A 366 -6.08 6.35 4.66
CA ALA A 366 -6.80 7.55 5.08
C ALA A 366 -8.18 7.63 4.40
N VAL A 367 -9.14 8.21 5.07
CA VAL A 367 -10.44 8.62 4.52
C VAL A 367 -10.62 10.12 4.78
N GLU A 368 -11.02 10.83 3.75
CA GLU A 368 -11.31 12.26 3.76
C GLU A 368 -12.81 12.51 3.99
#